data_3d747600b33f57ad49643119e455a2b1
#
_entry.id   3d747600b33f57ad49643119e455a2b1
#
_cell.length_a   1.000
_cell.length_b   1.000
_cell.length_c   1.000
_cell.angle_alpha   90.00
_cell.angle_beta   90.00
_cell.angle_gamma   90.00
#
_symmetry.space_group_name_H-M   'P 1'
#
loop_
_entity.id
_entity.type
_entity.pdbx_description
1 polymer ?
#
loop_
_entity_poly.entity_id
_entity_poly.type
_entity_poly.pdbx_seq_one_letter_code
_entity_poly.pdbx_strand_id
1 'polypeptide(L)'
;MNKWNTITGLIKDKDFEGLRNILHDEYLYLRETTLISKDEMVDFIKKRFEDGLTFEKLELIIEDKDLLAWRDVLIEHGGKRWETTNVQLWKDNKVWRDIVSVRDLEKENCI
;
A
#
# COMPACT_ATOMS: atom_id res chain seq x y z
N MET A 1 -17.39 -8.84 1.88
CA MET A 1 -15.91 -8.88 1.89
C MET A 1 -15.39 -7.85 2.88
N ASN A 2 -14.47 -8.23 3.73
CA ASN A 2 -13.77 -7.30 4.60
C ASN A 2 -12.49 -6.84 3.87
N LYS A 3 -12.49 -5.59 3.41
CA LYS A 3 -11.38 -5.03 2.61
C LYS A 3 -10.07 -5.00 3.39
N TRP A 4 -10.14 -4.58 4.65
CA TRP A 4 -8.95 -4.48 5.50
C TRP A 4 -8.27 -5.84 5.71
N ASN A 5 -9.06 -6.85 6.05
CA ASN A 5 -8.52 -8.20 6.25
C ASN A 5 -7.97 -8.78 4.95
N THR A 6 -8.63 -8.51 3.82
CA THR A 6 -8.16 -8.96 2.52
C THR A 6 -6.80 -8.35 2.18
N ILE A 7 -6.68 -7.03 2.26
CA ILE A 7 -5.43 -6.33 1.93
C ILE A 7 -4.30 -6.72 2.89
N THR A 8 -4.56 -6.72 4.19
CA THR A 8 -3.52 -7.07 5.16
C THR A 8 -3.08 -8.52 5.03
N GLY A 9 -4.00 -9.43 4.72
CA GLY A 9 -3.67 -10.83 4.47
C GLY A 9 -2.77 -11.01 3.26
N LEU A 10 -3.05 -10.33 2.16
CA LEU A 10 -2.22 -10.37 0.96
C LEU A 10 -0.80 -9.84 1.23
N ILE A 11 -0.70 -8.74 1.96
CA ILE A 11 0.58 -8.15 2.34
C ILE A 11 1.37 -9.10 3.25
N LYS A 12 0.72 -9.61 4.28
CA LYS A 12 1.34 -10.48 5.28
C LYS A 12 1.85 -11.78 4.67
N ASP A 13 1.08 -12.36 3.77
CA ASP A 13 1.42 -13.63 3.11
C ASP A 13 2.29 -13.42 1.87
N LYS A 14 2.55 -12.17 1.48
CA LYS A 14 3.27 -11.81 0.26
C LYS A 14 2.67 -12.49 -0.97
N ASP A 15 1.33 -12.50 -1.01
CA ASP A 15 0.57 -13.12 -2.09
C ASP A 15 0.40 -12.15 -3.26
N PHE A 16 1.39 -12.11 -4.15
CA PHE A 16 1.42 -11.17 -5.26
C PHE A 16 0.40 -11.49 -6.34
N GLU A 17 0.06 -12.76 -6.52
CA GLU A 17 -1.01 -13.14 -7.45
C GLU A 17 -2.37 -12.71 -6.92
N GLY A 18 -2.61 -12.91 -5.62
CA GLY A 18 -3.81 -12.41 -4.96
C GLY A 18 -3.90 -10.89 -5.04
N LEU A 19 -2.77 -10.20 -4.85
CA LEU A 19 -2.72 -8.75 -4.99
C LEU A 19 -3.09 -8.33 -6.41
N ARG A 20 -2.52 -8.98 -7.43
CA ARG A 20 -2.85 -8.71 -8.84
C ARG A 20 -4.35 -8.88 -9.08
N ASN A 21 -4.94 -9.92 -8.52
CA ASN A 21 -6.35 -10.22 -8.73
C ASN A 21 -7.31 -9.25 -8.04
N ILE A 22 -6.88 -8.63 -6.93
CA ILE A 22 -7.71 -7.64 -6.22
C ILE A 22 -7.60 -6.24 -6.81
N LEU A 23 -6.61 -5.97 -7.65
CA LEU A 23 -6.49 -4.68 -8.34
C LEU A 23 -7.38 -4.68 -9.58
N HIS A 24 -8.17 -3.60 -9.74
CA HIS A 24 -9.05 -3.40 -10.90
C HIS A 24 -8.21 -3.29 -12.17
N ASP A 25 -8.77 -3.67 -13.32
CA ASP A 25 -8.06 -3.55 -14.60
C ASP A 25 -7.68 -2.09 -14.94
N GLU A 26 -8.45 -1.15 -14.41
CA GLU A 26 -8.19 0.29 -14.57
C GLU A 26 -7.43 0.88 -13.38
N TYR A 27 -6.80 0.04 -12.55
CA TYR A 27 -6.10 0.48 -11.36
C TYR A 27 -5.03 1.51 -11.67
N LEU A 28 -4.98 2.55 -10.83
CA LEU A 28 -3.91 3.53 -10.83
C LEU A 28 -3.49 3.83 -9.39
N TYR A 29 -2.19 3.87 -9.19
CA TYR A 29 -1.55 4.29 -7.94
C TYR A 29 -0.98 5.69 -8.15
N LEU A 30 -1.30 6.59 -7.24
CA LEU A 30 -0.82 7.97 -7.29
C LEU A 30 -0.07 8.30 -6.00
N ARG A 31 1.18 8.72 -6.15
CA ARG A 31 2.00 9.25 -5.05
C ARG A 31 2.73 10.48 -5.55
N GLU A 32 2.34 11.66 -5.04
CA GLU A 32 2.85 12.96 -5.50
C GLU A 32 2.67 13.10 -7.03
N THR A 33 3.77 13.08 -7.78
CA THR A 33 3.74 13.16 -9.24
C THR A 33 3.93 11.81 -9.93
N THR A 34 4.02 10.72 -9.16
CA THR A 34 4.21 9.37 -9.69
C THR A 34 2.87 8.70 -9.93
N LEU A 35 2.67 8.15 -11.13
CA LEU A 35 1.48 7.41 -11.51
C LEU A 35 1.90 6.03 -11.99
N ILE A 36 1.36 4.99 -11.34
CA ILE A 36 1.74 3.60 -11.59
C ILE A 36 0.51 2.76 -11.93
N SER A 37 0.62 1.95 -12.99
CA SER A 37 -0.42 1.03 -13.43
C SER A 37 -0.44 -0.24 -12.58
N LYS A 38 -1.46 -1.09 -12.81
CA LYS A 38 -1.64 -2.36 -12.11
C LYS A 38 -0.41 -3.26 -12.18
N ASP A 39 0.11 -3.53 -13.38
CA ASP A 39 1.24 -4.43 -13.55
C ASP A 39 2.52 -3.85 -12.95
N GLU A 40 2.75 -2.56 -13.15
CA GLU A 40 3.90 -1.87 -12.57
C GLU A 40 3.84 -1.89 -11.04
N MET A 41 2.64 -1.77 -10.45
CA MET A 41 2.47 -1.78 -9.00
C MET A 41 2.84 -3.14 -8.41
N VAL A 42 2.37 -4.23 -9.02
CA VAL A 42 2.68 -5.58 -8.52
C VAL A 42 4.19 -5.83 -8.58
N ASP A 43 4.85 -5.48 -9.69
CA ASP A 43 6.29 -5.64 -9.83
C ASP A 43 7.06 -4.77 -8.82
N PHE A 44 6.60 -3.54 -8.63
CA PHE A 44 7.20 -2.59 -7.69
C PHE A 44 7.16 -3.12 -6.25
N ILE A 45 6.00 -3.57 -5.79
CA ILE A 45 5.86 -4.03 -4.40
C ILE A 45 6.61 -5.35 -4.18
N LYS A 46 6.60 -6.24 -5.18
CA LYS A 46 7.34 -7.49 -5.12
C LYS A 46 8.84 -7.23 -4.95
N LYS A 47 9.38 -6.32 -5.73
CA LYS A 47 10.80 -5.95 -5.64
C LYS A 47 11.12 -5.36 -4.27
N ARG A 48 10.26 -4.51 -3.73
CA ARG A 48 10.49 -3.91 -2.42
C ARG A 48 10.55 -4.97 -1.31
N PHE A 49 9.68 -5.97 -1.36
CA PHE A 49 9.74 -7.09 -0.40
C PHE A 49 11.01 -7.92 -0.59
N GLU A 50 11.42 -8.16 -1.83
CA GLU A 50 12.67 -8.87 -2.12
C GLU A 50 13.88 -8.11 -1.57
N ASP A 51 13.82 -6.78 -1.60
CA ASP A 51 14.88 -5.90 -1.08
C ASP A 51 14.83 -5.73 0.45
N GLY A 52 13.92 -6.42 1.14
CA GLY A 52 13.90 -6.46 2.60
C GLY A 52 12.94 -5.49 3.27
N LEU A 53 11.97 -4.93 2.54
CA LEU A 53 10.94 -4.09 3.14
C LEU A 53 10.12 -4.87 4.16
N THR A 54 9.91 -4.28 5.34
CA THR A 54 9.03 -4.82 6.37
C THR A 54 8.08 -3.76 6.88
N PHE A 55 7.01 -4.20 7.55
CA PHE A 55 6.06 -3.30 8.17
C PHE A 55 6.23 -3.33 9.68
N GLU A 56 6.42 -2.18 10.29
CA GLU A 56 6.45 -2.03 11.74
C GLU A 56 5.03 -1.89 12.31
N LYS A 57 4.16 -1.22 11.56
CA LYS A 57 2.81 -0.90 12.01
C LYS A 57 1.84 -0.85 10.85
N LEU A 58 0.64 -1.38 11.06
CA LEU A 58 -0.50 -1.28 10.15
C LEU A 58 -1.70 -0.83 10.98
N GLU A 59 -2.27 0.32 10.67
CA GLU A 59 -3.34 0.91 11.46
C GLU A 59 -4.49 1.33 10.56
N LEU A 60 -5.64 0.68 10.73
CA LEU A 60 -6.85 1.02 10.00
C LEU A 60 -7.37 2.39 10.43
N ILE A 61 -7.66 3.26 9.46
CA ILE A 61 -8.29 4.55 9.69
C ILE A 61 -9.80 4.45 9.46
N ILE A 62 -10.20 3.97 8.28
CA ILE A 62 -11.61 3.81 7.93
C ILE A 62 -11.78 2.71 6.90
N GLU A 63 -12.85 1.95 7.02
CA GLU A 63 -13.31 1.03 6.01
C GLU A 63 -14.80 1.28 5.77
N ASP A 64 -15.16 1.55 4.52
CA ASP A 64 -16.54 1.78 4.11
C ASP A 64 -16.82 1.02 2.83
N LYS A 65 -18.00 1.18 2.25
CA LYS A 65 -18.45 0.42 1.08
C LYS A 65 -17.45 0.49 -0.08
N ASP A 66 -16.99 1.69 -0.42
CA ASP A 66 -16.13 1.93 -1.58
C ASP A 66 -14.80 2.56 -1.19
N LEU A 67 -14.45 2.51 0.09
CA LEU A 67 -13.31 3.22 0.63
C LEU A 67 -12.59 2.39 1.68
N LEU A 68 -11.25 2.38 1.58
CA LEU A 68 -10.38 1.84 2.63
C LEU A 68 -9.24 2.81 2.83
N ALA A 69 -8.98 3.20 4.07
CA ALA A 69 -7.82 4.04 4.38
C ALA A 69 -7.09 3.50 5.59
N TRP A 70 -5.75 3.54 5.52
CA TRP A 70 -4.91 3.12 6.64
C TRP A 70 -3.61 3.90 6.67
N ARG A 71 -2.93 3.79 7.80
CA ARG A 71 -1.57 4.31 7.99
C ARG A 71 -0.66 3.16 8.30
N ASP A 72 0.53 3.16 7.72
CA ASP A 72 1.53 2.17 8.06
C ASP A 72 2.89 2.81 8.28
N VAL A 73 3.77 2.07 8.97
CA VAL A 73 5.17 2.44 9.09
C VAL A 73 5.98 1.36 8.40
N LEU A 74 6.72 1.75 7.38
CA LEU A 74 7.58 0.87 6.59
C LEU A 74 9.01 1.01 7.06
N ILE A 75 9.73 -0.11 7.08
CA ILE A 75 11.17 -0.14 7.36
C ILE A 75 11.86 -0.71 6.13
N GLU A 76 12.74 0.09 5.50
CA GLU A 76 13.55 -0.36 4.38
C GLU A 76 14.75 -1.16 4.87
N HIS A 77 15.34 -1.93 3.96
CA HIS A 77 16.65 -2.55 4.20
C HIS A 77 17.64 -1.44 4.58
N GLY A 78 18.30 -1.60 5.72
CA GLY A 78 19.16 -0.54 6.28
C GLY A 78 18.51 0.24 7.41
N GLY A 79 17.21 0.01 7.68
CA GLY A 79 16.53 0.54 8.85
C GLY A 79 15.84 1.89 8.69
N LYS A 80 15.86 2.47 7.49
CA LYS A 80 15.16 3.75 7.27
C LYS A 80 13.65 3.55 7.37
N ARG A 81 12.99 4.46 8.11
CA ARG A 81 11.58 4.37 8.43
C ARG A 81 10.77 5.44 7.72
N TRP A 82 9.64 5.02 7.16
CA TRP A 82 8.69 5.88 6.47
C TRP A 82 7.30 5.67 7.04
N GLU A 83 6.53 6.74 7.17
CA GLU A 83 5.10 6.62 7.45
C GLU A 83 4.33 6.86 6.17
N THR A 84 3.43 5.94 5.81
CA THR A 84 2.57 6.14 4.65
C THR A 84 1.11 6.21 5.09
N THR A 85 0.35 7.08 4.43
CA THR A 85 -1.10 7.14 4.56
C THR A 85 -1.66 6.73 3.22
N ASN A 86 -2.47 5.67 3.23
CA ASN A 86 -2.99 5.04 2.03
C ASN A 86 -4.50 5.22 1.99
N VAL A 87 -5.02 5.72 0.86
CA VAL A 87 -6.45 5.84 0.61
C VAL A 87 -6.76 5.07 -0.66
N GLN A 88 -7.58 4.03 -0.53
CA GLN A 88 -8.02 3.21 -1.65
C GLN A 88 -9.49 3.49 -1.97
N LEU A 89 -9.77 3.75 -3.23
CA LEU A 89 -11.11 3.77 -3.75
C LEU A 89 -11.39 2.45 -4.45
N TRP A 90 -12.50 1.81 -4.09
CA TRP A 90 -12.87 0.48 -4.59
C TRP A 90 -14.01 0.57 -5.58
N LYS A 91 -13.95 -0.28 -6.61
CA LYS A 91 -14.97 -0.37 -7.67
C LYS A 91 -15.05 -1.83 -8.11
N ASP A 92 -16.27 -2.36 -8.23
CA ASP A 92 -16.50 -3.76 -8.62
C ASP A 92 -15.78 -4.75 -7.70
N ASN A 93 -15.75 -4.46 -6.39
CA ASN A 93 -15.07 -5.25 -5.36
C ASN A 93 -13.55 -5.36 -5.57
N LYS A 94 -12.96 -4.40 -6.28
CA LYS A 94 -11.52 -4.34 -6.52
C LYS A 94 -10.98 -2.96 -6.24
N VAL A 95 -9.69 -2.88 -5.94
CA VAL A 95 -9.02 -1.59 -5.74
C VAL A 95 -8.91 -0.89 -7.09
N TRP A 96 -9.55 0.26 -7.21
CA TRP A 96 -9.60 1.03 -8.43
C TRP A 96 -8.57 2.16 -8.45
N ARG A 97 -8.47 2.89 -7.36
CA ARG A 97 -7.49 3.97 -7.20
C ARG A 97 -6.81 3.84 -5.85
N ASP A 98 -5.54 4.12 -5.84
CA ASP A 98 -4.70 4.07 -4.64
C ASP A 98 -3.95 5.39 -4.54
N ILE A 99 -4.22 6.14 -3.49
CA ILE A 99 -3.61 7.46 -3.28
C ILE A 99 -2.78 7.36 -2.01
N VAL A 100 -1.49 7.64 -2.14
CA VAL A 100 -0.53 7.44 -1.05
C VAL A 100 0.26 8.71 -0.80
N SER A 101 0.34 9.11 0.47
CA SER A 101 1.28 10.13 0.91
C SER A 101 2.32 9.49 1.81
N VAL A 102 3.56 9.98 1.72
CA VAL A 102 4.72 9.39 2.40
C VAL A 102 5.41 10.46 3.21
N ARG A 103 5.76 10.13 4.45
CA ARG A 103 6.47 11.02 5.36
C ARG A 103 7.75 10.34 5.83
N ASP A 104 8.88 11.04 5.69
CA ASP A 104 10.18 10.58 6.17
C ASP A 104 10.25 10.82 7.69
N LEU A 105 10.18 9.75 8.49
CA LEU A 105 10.19 9.86 9.94
C LEU A 105 11.54 10.32 10.50
N GLU A 106 12.64 9.99 9.83
CA GLU A 106 13.96 10.38 10.29
C GLU A 106 14.23 11.85 10.03
N LYS A 107 13.76 12.36 8.89
CA LYS A 107 13.95 13.76 8.52
C LYS A 107 13.22 14.70 9.49
N GLU A 108 12.07 14.30 10.00
CA GLU A 108 11.31 15.09 10.96
C GLU A 108 11.95 15.12 12.34
N ASN A 109 12.77 14.13 12.67
CA ASN A 109 13.47 14.05 13.93
C ASN A 109 14.78 14.85 13.95
N CYS A 110 15.14 15.47 12.84
CA CYS A 110 16.38 16.23 12.67
C CYS A 110 16.20 17.74 12.82
N ILE A 111 15.22 18.14 13.61
CA ILE A 111 14.99 19.57 13.87
C ILE A 111 15.96 20.08 14.93
#